data_10b02e0738bf7b70a30f4500c900755a
#
_entry.id   10b02e0738bf7b70a30f4500c900755a
#
_cell.length_a   1.000
_cell.length_b   1.000
_cell.length_c   1.000
_cell.angle_alpha   90.00
_cell.angle_beta   90.00
_cell.angle_gamma   90.00
#
_symmetry.space_group_name_H-M   'P 1'
#
loop_
_entity.id
_entity.type
_entity.pdbx_description
1 polymer ?
#
loop_
_entity_poly.entity_id
_entity_poly.type
_entity_poly.pdbx_seq_one_letter_code
_entity_poly.pdbx_strand_id
1 'polypeptide(L)'
;MNERRLWLSQTALAALALVAGHPARADKPDLSRMHGKFKVVDSFPDYKVKVVDSFADLHVKIVDSFPDDPGEWQMVDSFPDYKIQFVDSFPDFTIKYVESFPGVQ
;
A
#
# COMPACT_ATOMS: atom_id res chain seq x y z
N MET A 1 -14.38 -26.21 -40.01
CA MET A 1 -14.33 -25.96 -39.50
C MET A 1 -14.14 -25.79 -38.58
N ASN A 2 -14.04 -25.75 -38.60
CA ASN A 2 -13.94 -25.29 -37.72
C ASN A 2 -13.28 -25.04 -36.83
N GLU A 3 -12.92 -24.95 -36.96
CA GLU A 3 -12.59 -24.59 -36.24
C GLU A 3 -12.22 -24.02 -35.44
N ARG A 4 -12.38 -23.93 -36.10
CA ARG A 4 -12.30 -23.18 -35.49
C ARG A 4 -12.28 -22.85 -34.39
N ARG A 5 -12.41 -22.97 -34.91
CA ARG A 5 -12.66 -22.41 -34.02
C ARG A 5 -12.18 -22.26 -32.89
N LEU A 6 -11.90 -22.44 -33.22
CA LEU A 6 -11.74 -22.03 -32.24
C LEU A 6 -11.06 -21.58 -31.41
N TRP A 7 -10.99 -21.58 -31.91
CA TRP A 7 -10.62 -20.96 -31.22
C TRP A 7 -10.39 -20.40 -30.32
N LEU A 8 -10.55 -20.09 -30.82
CA LEU A 8 -10.70 -19.29 -30.04
C LEU A 8 -10.64 -19.21 -28.97
N SER A 9 -10.71 -19.47 -29.39
CA SER A 9 -10.89 -19.11 -28.39
C SER A 9 -10.44 -19.08 -27.48
N GLN A 10 -10.19 -19.12 -27.76
CA GLN A 10 -9.98 -18.83 -26.89
C GLN A 10 -9.41 -18.33 -26.15
N THR A 11 -9.33 -18.13 -26.65
CA THR A 11 -8.99 -17.53 -25.96
C THR A 11 -8.81 -16.93 -25.10
N ALA A 12 -8.99 -16.68 -25.42
CA ALA A 12 -9.05 -15.99 -24.60
C ALA A 12 -8.99 -15.81 -23.65
N LEU A 13 -8.83 -15.81 -23.77
CA LEU A 13 -8.85 -15.46 -22.75
C LEU A 13 -8.28 -15.37 -21.96
N ALA A 14 -8.05 -15.34 -22.11
CA ALA A 14 -7.65 -15.20 -21.35
C ALA A 14 -7.25 -14.61 -20.80
N ALA A 15 -7.23 -14.19 -21.03
CA ALA A 15 -7.00 -13.63 -20.44
C ALA A 15 -7.05 -13.22 -19.62
N LEU A 16 -7.21 -13.06 -19.69
CA LEU A 16 -7.33 -12.69 -18.84
C LEU A 16 -6.91 -12.75 -17.91
N ALA A 17 -6.67 -12.91 -17.91
CA ALA A 17 -6.36 -12.94 -17.01
C ALA A 17 -5.71 -12.48 -16.62
N LEU A 18 -5.55 -12.07 -16.85
CA LEU A 18 -5.05 -11.64 -16.31
C LEU A 18 -4.99 -11.14 -15.61
N VAL A 19 -5.17 -10.88 -15.85
CA VAL A 19 -5.25 -10.42 -15.14
C VAL A 19 -5.28 -10.40 -14.30
N ALA A 20 -5.45 -10.47 -14.20
CA ALA A 20 -5.56 -10.49 -13.33
C ALA A 20 -4.95 -10.40 -12.67
N GLY A 21 -4.67 -10.34 -12.63
CA GLY A 21 -4.12 -10.24 -11.89
C GLY A 21 -3.84 -9.54 -11.28
N HIS A 22 -3.94 -9.09 -11.22
CA HIS A 22 -3.77 -8.50 -10.54
C HIS A 22 -4.18 -8.03 -9.73
N PRO A 23 -4.44 -8.12 -10.17
CA PRO A 23 -5.11 -7.44 -9.29
C PRO A 23 -4.67 -7.40 -7.94
N ALA A 24 -4.06 -7.92 -7.62
CA ALA A 24 -3.57 -7.83 -6.36
C ALA A 24 -3.31 -6.48 -5.92
N ARG A 25 -3.29 -5.60 -6.85
CA ARG A 25 -3.04 -4.35 -6.52
C ARG A 25 -4.11 -3.76 -5.83
N ALA A 26 -5.24 -4.22 -5.98
CA ALA A 26 -6.36 -3.67 -5.29
C ALA A 26 -6.28 -3.95 -3.81
N ASP A 27 -5.49 -4.93 -3.44
CA ASP A 27 -5.37 -5.28 -2.04
C ASP A 27 -4.47 -4.30 -1.33
N LYS A 28 -4.81 -4.00 -0.08
CA LYS A 28 -3.95 -3.18 0.75
C LYS A 28 -2.78 -4.00 1.24
N PRO A 29 -1.66 -3.36 1.53
CA PRO A 29 -0.53 -4.07 2.11
C PRO A 29 -0.89 -4.54 3.52
N ASP A 30 -0.07 -5.41 4.06
CA ASP A 30 -0.27 -5.89 5.42
C ASP A 30 0.11 -4.76 6.38
N LEU A 31 -0.89 -4.10 6.91
CA LEU A 31 -0.67 -2.93 7.75
C LEU A 31 -0.07 -3.26 9.10
N SER A 32 -0.17 -4.52 9.52
CA SER A 32 0.47 -4.92 10.77
C SER A 32 1.99 -4.90 10.66
N ARG A 33 2.52 -4.79 9.45
CA ARG A 33 3.95 -4.71 9.22
C ARG A 33 4.41 -3.28 8.90
N MET A 34 3.49 -2.32 8.93
CA MET A 34 3.81 -0.94 8.58
C MET A 34 4.38 -0.22 9.80
N HIS A 35 5.61 -0.52 10.13
CA HIS A 35 6.37 0.17 11.17
C HIS A 35 7.82 0.21 10.70
N GLY A 36 8.60 1.10 11.28
CA GLY A 36 9.99 1.21 10.92
C GLY A 36 10.36 2.60 10.47
N LYS A 37 11.38 2.67 9.62
CA LYS A 37 11.91 3.94 9.11
C LYS A 37 11.26 4.24 7.78
N PHE A 38 10.68 5.43 7.67
CA PHE A 38 9.96 5.85 6.48
C PHE A 38 10.55 7.12 5.92
N LYS A 39 10.64 7.20 4.60
CA LYS A 39 11.09 8.40 3.91
C LYS A 39 9.99 8.86 2.96
N VAL A 40 9.70 10.17 2.98
CA VAL A 40 8.72 10.75 2.06
C VAL A 40 9.45 11.08 0.76
N VAL A 41 8.90 10.62 -0.35
CA VAL A 41 9.47 10.84 -1.68
C VAL A 41 8.43 11.44 -2.59
N ASP A 42 8.89 12.03 -3.71
CA ASP A 42 8.01 12.63 -4.71
C ASP A 42 7.69 11.67 -5.85
N SER A 43 8.46 10.61 -5.98
CA SER A 43 8.26 9.66 -7.08
C SER A 43 8.80 8.30 -6.67
N PHE A 44 8.28 7.29 -7.30
CA PHE A 44 8.68 5.89 -7.10
C PHE A 44 8.60 5.47 -5.64
N PRO A 45 7.45 5.70 -4.98
CA PRO A 45 7.29 5.23 -3.61
C PRO A 45 7.03 3.73 -3.57
N ASP A 46 7.25 3.13 -2.40
CA ASP A 46 6.78 1.77 -2.16
C ASP A 46 5.27 1.78 -1.97
N TYR A 47 4.74 2.82 -1.31
CA TYR A 47 3.30 2.95 -1.07
C TYR A 47 2.86 4.40 -1.18
N LYS A 48 1.63 4.60 -1.66
CA LYS A 48 0.97 5.90 -1.68
C LYS A 48 0.05 5.97 -0.49
N VAL A 49 0.11 7.04 0.27
CA VAL A 49 -0.57 7.16 1.54
C VAL A 49 -1.38 8.45 1.58
N LYS A 50 -2.58 8.39 2.10
CA LYS A 50 -3.41 9.58 2.31
C LYS A 50 -3.66 9.77 3.78
N VAL A 51 -3.49 11.01 4.26
CA VAL A 51 -3.78 11.36 5.65
C VAL A 51 -5.24 11.74 5.75
N VAL A 52 -5.95 11.13 6.69
CA VAL A 52 -7.37 11.41 6.91
C VAL A 52 -7.62 11.68 8.40
N ASP A 53 -8.79 12.23 8.70
CA ASP A 53 -9.16 12.55 10.08
C ASP A 53 -10.00 11.46 10.75
N SER A 54 -10.58 10.58 9.96
CA SER A 54 -11.42 9.52 10.49
C SER A 54 -11.44 8.32 9.55
N PHE A 55 -11.76 7.18 10.11
CA PHE A 55 -11.83 5.93 9.35
C PHE A 55 -10.53 5.61 8.62
N ALA A 56 -9.40 5.89 9.25
CA ALA A 56 -8.11 5.55 8.68
C ALA A 56 -7.87 4.05 8.78
N ASP A 57 -7.12 3.52 7.83
CA ASP A 57 -6.75 2.11 7.86
C ASP A 57 -5.71 1.84 8.95
N LEU A 58 -4.86 2.82 9.23
CA LEU A 58 -3.77 2.67 10.19
C LEU A 58 -3.65 3.97 11.00
N HIS A 59 -3.50 3.82 12.32
CA HIS A 59 -3.18 4.96 13.18
C HIS A 59 -1.68 5.00 13.33
N VAL A 60 -1.08 6.15 13.04
CA VAL A 60 0.37 6.31 12.97
C VAL A 60 0.84 7.26 14.06
N LYS A 61 1.83 6.80 14.82
CA LYS A 61 2.53 7.64 15.79
C LYS A 61 3.94 7.83 15.28
N ILE A 62 4.37 9.09 15.20
CA ILE A 62 5.75 9.41 14.81
C ILE A 62 6.62 9.27 16.03
N VAL A 63 7.66 8.48 15.92
CA VAL A 63 8.60 8.24 17.03
C VAL A 63 10.00 8.65 16.60
N ASP A 64 10.87 8.88 17.58
CA ASP A 64 12.24 9.28 17.31
C ASP A 64 13.18 8.08 17.26
N SER A 65 12.75 6.95 17.80
CA SER A 65 13.59 5.76 17.83
C SER A 65 12.72 4.55 18.14
N PHE A 66 13.25 3.38 17.84
CA PHE A 66 12.62 2.10 18.16
C PHE A 66 11.17 1.98 17.62
N PRO A 67 10.97 2.16 16.28
CA PRO A 67 9.63 2.01 15.70
C PRO A 67 9.30 0.53 15.52
N ASP A 68 9.07 -0.17 16.62
CA ASP A 68 8.96 -1.63 16.62
C ASP A 68 7.55 -2.17 16.46
N ASP A 69 6.53 -1.36 16.78
CA ASP A 69 5.15 -1.82 16.75
C ASP A 69 4.39 -1.23 15.56
N PRO A 70 3.34 -1.92 15.07
CA PRO A 70 2.58 -1.40 13.94
C PRO A 70 2.14 0.04 14.16
N GLY A 71 2.29 0.86 13.15
CA GLY A 71 1.92 2.26 13.22
C GLY A 71 2.97 3.17 13.83
N GLU A 72 4.08 2.63 14.32
CA GLU A 72 5.17 3.47 14.82
C GLU A 72 6.12 3.75 13.67
N TRP A 73 6.18 5.01 13.25
CA TRP A 73 6.99 5.43 12.11
C TRP A 73 8.07 6.41 12.57
N GLN A 74 9.30 6.12 12.18
CA GLN A 74 10.41 7.04 12.38
C GLN A 74 10.73 7.62 11.00
N MET A 75 10.63 8.95 10.87
CA MET A 75 10.89 9.59 9.59
C MET A 75 12.38 9.81 9.43
N VAL A 76 12.93 9.39 8.30
CA VAL A 76 14.36 9.48 8.03
C VAL A 76 14.61 10.03 6.63
N ASP A 77 15.85 10.48 6.38
CA ASP A 77 16.25 10.97 5.06
C ASP A 77 17.05 9.94 4.30
N SER A 78 17.57 8.93 4.97
CA SER A 78 18.39 7.92 4.32
C SER A 78 18.16 6.56 4.95
N PHE A 79 18.40 5.53 4.17
CA PHE A 79 18.26 4.14 4.59
C PHE A 79 16.89 3.83 5.20
N PRO A 80 15.79 4.20 4.52
CA PRO A 80 14.46 3.88 5.03
C PRO A 80 14.14 2.41 4.83
N ASP A 81 13.19 1.92 5.64
CA ASP A 81 12.61 0.61 5.39
C ASP A 81 11.57 0.70 4.28
N TYR A 82 10.87 1.85 4.20
CA TYR A 82 9.85 2.08 3.19
C TYR A 82 9.89 3.51 2.70
N LYS A 83 9.56 3.71 1.43
CA LYS A 83 9.40 5.03 0.84
C LYS A 83 7.93 5.26 0.62
N ILE A 84 7.41 6.41 1.05
CA ILE A 84 5.99 6.73 0.88
C ILE A 84 5.83 8.05 0.16
N GLN A 85 4.71 8.18 -0.54
CA GLN A 85 4.34 9.43 -1.19
C GLN A 85 2.93 9.78 -0.71
N PHE A 86 2.74 11.01 -0.23
CA PHE A 86 1.42 11.45 0.19
C PHE A 86 0.62 11.85 -1.04
N VAL A 87 -0.61 11.37 -1.13
CA VAL A 87 -1.49 11.63 -2.26
C VAL A 87 -2.87 12.02 -1.74
N ASP A 88 -3.67 12.65 -2.63
CA ASP A 88 -5.03 13.03 -2.29
C ASP A 88 -6.05 12.02 -2.78
N SER A 89 -5.67 11.18 -3.72
CA SER A 89 -6.60 10.21 -4.27
C SER A 89 -5.86 8.93 -4.64
N PHE A 90 -6.59 7.85 -4.63
CA PHE A 90 -6.08 6.52 -4.96
C PHE A 90 -4.87 6.11 -4.13
N PRO A 91 -4.92 6.24 -2.80
CA PRO A 91 -3.83 5.77 -1.96
C PRO A 91 -3.85 4.26 -1.86
N ASP A 92 -2.72 3.70 -1.47
CA ASP A 92 -2.65 2.28 -1.15
C ASP A 92 -3.29 2.02 0.21
N PHE A 93 -3.18 2.98 1.14
CA PHE A 93 -3.89 2.93 2.42
C PHE A 93 -3.96 4.35 3.00
N THR A 94 -4.81 4.52 4.01
CA THR A 94 -4.99 5.80 4.68
C THR A 94 -4.45 5.73 6.09
N ILE A 95 -3.97 6.87 6.59
CA ILE A 95 -3.44 6.97 7.93
C ILE A 95 -4.05 8.15 8.68
N LYS A 96 -4.02 8.06 10.00
CA LYS A 96 -4.35 9.17 10.87
C LYS A 96 -3.24 9.26 11.90
N TYR A 97 -2.69 10.46 12.09
CA TYR A 97 -1.66 10.65 13.10
C TYR A 97 -2.28 10.65 14.49
N VAL A 98 -1.68 9.92 15.40
CA VAL A 98 -2.13 9.82 16.78
C VAL A 98 -0.94 9.98 17.72
N GLU A 99 -1.21 10.27 18.99
CA GLU A 99 -0.18 10.38 19.99
C GLU A 99 -0.10 9.14 20.86
N SER A 100 -1.11 8.29 20.79
CA SER A 100 -1.11 7.04 21.55
C SER A 100 -1.95 6.02 20.81
N PHE A 101 -1.70 4.78 21.15
CA PHE A 101 -2.40 3.63 20.58
C PHE A 101 -2.34 3.59 19.05
N PRO A 102 -1.13 3.62 18.46
CA PRO A 102 -1.00 3.44 17.02
C PRO A 102 -1.32 1.99 16.67
N GLY A 103 -1.56 1.76 15.38
CA GLY A 103 -1.76 0.41 14.89
C GLY A 103 -2.94 0.29 13.94
N VAL A 104 -3.20 -0.94 13.56
CA VAL A 104 -4.28 -1.24 12.62
C VAL A 104 -5.62 -1.08 13.30
N GLN A 105 -6.59 -0.54 12.57
CA GLN A 105 -7.93 -0.30 13.08
C GLN A 105 -8.97 -1.27 12.50
#